data_afd0b5d626cdf81d9cee258e999c9ac5
#
_entry.id   afd0b5d626cdf81d9cee258e999c9ac5
#
_cell.length_a   1.000
_cell.length_b   1.000
_cell.length_c   1.000
_cell.angle_alpha   90.00
_cell.angle_beta   90.00
_cell.angle_gamma   90.00
#
_symmetry.space_group_name_H-M   'P 1'
#
loop_
_entity.id
_entity.type
_entity.pdbx_description
1 polymer ?
#
loop_
_entity_poly.entity_id
_entity_poly.type
_entity_poly.pdbx_seq_one_letter_code
_entity_poly.pdbx_strand_id
1 'polypeptide(L)'
;ACAPVMQRLAKKNLISWTSEKVLAGFKLNLLRPRVWYYATIIVIISAILFYSGGNRETLLLNINRTTQLYKLKDEGKSVENHYVLLLTNIDDKAHTFSIETKNLNGLTIKRPRRPFLIKAGGRVRKVLIISTSKLLVNNSAGNTSLDFIIRAFATDDPENIFSEHSSFFMFPAAGEVRMKP
;
A
#
# COMPACT_ATOMS: atom_id res chain seq x y z
N ALA A 1 22.27 41.66 -18.44
CA ALA A 1 23.36 42.61 -18.80
C ALA A 1 22.90 44.08 -18.86
N CYS A 2 21.64 44.40 -19.17
CA CYS A 2 21.16 45.80 -19.28
C CYS A 2 20.77 46.47 -17.95
N ALA A 3 20.43 45.73 -16.92
CA ALA A 3 19.95 46.29 -15.64
C ALA A 3 20.96 47.22 -14.95
N PRO A 4 22.25 46.85 -14.78
CA PRO A 4 23.22 47.71 -14.10
C PRO A 4 23.56 49.00 -14.89
N VAL A 5 23.48 48.95 -16.20
CA VAL A 5 23.72 50.13 -17.06
C VAL A 5 22.56 51.14 -16.97
N MET A 6 21.31 50.63 -17.00
CA MET A 6 20.12 51.48 -16.88
C MET A 6 19.97 52.08 -15.49
N GLN A 7 20.38 51.35 -14.43
CA GLN A 7 20.42 51.84 -13.06
C GLN A 7 21.40 53.03 -12.91
N ARG A 8 22.58 52.99 -13.55
CA ARG A 8 23.54 54.09 -13.56
C ARG A 8 23.00 55.35 -14.29
N LEU A 9 22.14 55.14 -15.27
CA LEU A 9 21.51 56.22 -16.05
C LEU A 9 20.20 56.73 -15.42
N ALA A 10 19.82 56.24 -14.25
CA ALA A 10 18.52 56.52 -13.58
C ALA A 10 17.31 56.35 -14.50
N LYS A 11 17.41 55.41 -15.44
CA LYS A 11 16.32 55.09 -16.38
C LYS A 11 15.72 53.71 -16.07
N LYS A 12 14.42 53.54 -16.43
CA LYS A 12 13.74 52.25 -16.30
C LYS A 12 14.39 51.20 -17.20
N ASN A 13 14.43 49.95 -16.76
CA ASN A 13 14.95 48.82 -17.55
C ASN A 13 14.20 48.72 -18.91
N LEU A 14 14.95 48.50 -19.98
CA LEU A 14 14.40 48.35 -21.33
C LEU A 14 13.53 47.08 -21.49
N ILE A 15 13.83 46.06 -20.70
CA ILE A 15 13.08 44.82 -20.69
C ILE A 15 12.47 44.67 -19.29
N SER A 16 11.16 44.73 -19.18
CA SER A 16 10.42 44.52 -17.95
C SER A 16 9.26 43.56 -18.19
N TRP A 17 9.07 42.64 -17.27
CA TRP A 17 7.90 41.78 -17.24
C TRP A 17 6.70 42.57 -16.73
N THR A 18 5.85 43.01 -17.64
CA THR A 18 4.71 43.86 -17.30
C THR A 18 3.55 43.61 -18.27
N SER A 19 2.35 43.98 -17.91
CA SER A 19 1.19 43.93 -18.81
C SER A 19 1.04 45.23 -19.55
N GLU A 20 0.43 45.23 -20.74
CA GLU A 20 0.10 46.42 -21.53
C GLU A 20 -0.62 47.50 -20.73
N LYS A 21 -1.49 47.08 -19.78
CA LYS A 21 -2.22 48.02 -18.89
C LYS A 21 -1.30 48.77 -17.92
N VAL A 22 -0.22 48.13 -17.46
CA VAL A 22 0.75 48.78 -16.57
C VAL A 22 1.64 49.72 -17.38
N LEU A 23 1.95 49.36 -18.61
CA LEU A 23 2.64 50.29 -19.57
C LEU A 23 1.81 51.51 -19.84
N ALA A 24 0.49 51.39 -19.94
CA ALA A 24 -0.46 52.50 -20.07
C ALA A 24 -0.70 53.28 -18.76
N GLY A 25 0.08 53.04 -17.69
CA GLY A 25 0.01 53.80 -16.44
C GLY A 25 -1.02 53.29 -15.42
N PHE A 26 -1.73 52.20 -15.70
CA PHE A 26 -2.69 51.65 -14.75
C PHE A 26 -1.97 50.83 -13.64
N LYS A 27 -2.38 51.01 -12.39
CA LYS A 27 -1.87 50.21 -11.28
C LYS A 27 -2.29 48.75 -11.40
N LEU A 28 -1.38 47.84 -11.07
CA LEU A 28 -1.69 46.39 -10.94
C LEU A 28 -2.73 46.21 -9.84
N ASN A 29 -3.94 45.81 -10.19
CA ASN A 29 -4.97 45.48 -9.25
C ASN A 29 -5.01 43.96 -9.07
N LEU A 30 -4.26 43.45 -8.07
CA LEU A 30 -4.19 42.02 -7.70
C LEU A 30 -5.48 41.53 -7.00
N LEU A 31 -6.33 42.46 -6.56
CA LEU A 31 -7.59 42.13 -5.84
C LEU A 31 -8.79 41.96 -6.80
N ARG A 32 -8.54 41.61 -8.05
CA ARG A 32 -9.64 41.27 -8.96
C ARG A 32 -10.30 39.96 -8.55
N PRO A 33 -11.64 39.84 -8.66
CA PRO A 33 -12.36 38.63 -8.27
C PRO A 33 -11.83 37.38 -8.98
N ARG A 34 -11.37 37.48 -10.23
CA ARG A 34 -10.74 36.36 -10.96
C ARG A 34 -9.48 35.82 -10.28
N VAL A 35 -8.66 36.68 -9.68
CA VAL A 35 -7.44 36.25 -8.98
C VAL A 35 -7.80 35.45 -7.74
N TRP A 36 -8.84 35.84 -7.02
CA TRP A 36 -9.35 35.11 -5.88
C TRP A 36 -9.89 33.72 -6.25
N TYR A 37 -10.62 33.60 -7.36
CA TYR A 37 -11.09 32.29 -7.83
C TYR A 37 -9.91 31.35 -8.13
N TYR A 38 -8.88 31.82 -8.83
CA TYR A 38 -7.70 31.01 -9.12
C TYR A 38 -6.91 30.66 -7.85
N ALA A 39 -6.73 31.62 -6.94
CA ALA A 39 -6.08 31.38 -5.65
C ALA A 39 -6.81 30.31 -4.83
N THR A 40 -8.14 30.41 -4.74
CA THR A 40 -8.97 29.42 -4.04
C THR A 40 -8.81 28.01 -4.66
N ILE A 41 -8.83 27.89 -5.97
CA ILE A 41 -8.63 26.62 -6.67
C ILE A 41 -7.26 26.03 -6.34
N ILE A 42 -6.20 26.84 -6.38
CA ILE A 42 -4.84 26.41 -6.06
C ILE A 42 -4.75 25.93 -4.62
N VAL A 43 -5.36 26.65 -3.67
CA VAL A 43 -5.39 26.26 -2.24
C VAL A 43 -6.10 24.92 -2.04
N ILE A 44 -7.26 24.73 -2.70
CA ILE A 44 -8.01 23.47 -2.63
C ILE A 44 -7.18 22.30 -3.18
N ILE A 45 -6.57 22.48 -4.37
CA ILE A 45 -5.74 21.42 -4.97
C ILE A 45 -4.53 21.12 -4.08
N SER A 46 -3.88 22.15 -3.53
CA SER A 46 -2.75 21.97 -2.61
C SER A 46 -3.17 21.23 -1.35
N ALA A 47 -4.31 21.56 -0.76
CA ALA A 47 -4.84 20.87 0.42
C ALA A 47 -5.10 19.37 0.14
N ILE A 48 -5.70 19.06 -1.01
CA ILE A 48 -5.93 17.66 -1.44
C ILE A 48 -4.61 16.92 -1.61
N LEU A 49 -3.60 17.55 -2.22
CA LEU A 49 -2.28 16.95 -2.42
C LEU A 49 -1.55 16.70 -1.09
N PHE A 50 -1.62 17.64 -0.16
CA PHE A 50 -1.03 17.47 1.18
C PHE A 50 -1.72 16.36 1.96
N TYR A 51 -3.05 16.30 1.93
CA TYR A 51 -3.81 15.25 2.60
C TYR A 51 -3.52 13.87 2.00
N SER A 52 -3.54 13.75 0.68
CA SER A 52 -3.25 12.49 -0.03
C SER A 52 -1.78 12.06 0.09
N GLY A 53 -0.86 13.01 0.15
CA GLY A 53 0.58 12.73 0.30
C GLY A 53 0.98 12.25 1.69
N GLY A 54 0.22 12.64 2.74
CA GLY A 54 0.45 12.21 4.12
C GLY A 54 0.03 10.76 4.40
N ASN A 55 -0.91 10.21 3.61
CA ASN A 55 -1.46 8.86 3.80
C ASN A 55 -0.88 7.85 2.80
N ARG A 56 0.43 7.86 2.57
CA ARG A 56 1.06 6.90 1.67
C ARG A 56 1.22 5.56 2.36
N GLU A 57 0.80 4.49 1.67
CA GLU A 57 1.12 3.13 2.09
C GLU A 57 2.64 2.92 2.02
N THR A 58 3.24 2.55 3.14
CA THR A 58 4.68 2.29 3.28
C THR A 58 5.04 0.86 2.88
N LEU A 59 4.06 -0.05 2.90
CA LEU A 59 4.19 -1.45 2.51
C LEU A 59 3.11 -1.84 1.50
N LEU A 60 3.52 -2.31 0.33
CA LEU A 60 2.61 -2.90 -0.65
C LEU A 60 2.66 -4.43 -0.55
N LEU A 61 1.52 -5.05 -0.24
CA LEU A 61 1.33 -6.49 -0.20
C LEU A 61 0.45 -6.93 -1.36
N ASN A 62 0.96 -7.82 -2.20
CA ASN A 62 0.17 -8.47 -3.25
C ASN A 62 0.20 -9.98 -3.04
N ILE A 63 -0.97 -10.62 -3.13
CA ILE A 63 -1.15 -12.04 -2.83
C ILE A 63 -1.67 -12.76 -4.06
N ASN A 64 -0.89 -13.69 -4.57
CA ASN A 64 -1.30 -14.58 -5.63
C ASN A 64 -1.44 -15.99 -5.08
N ARG A 65 -2.56 -16.64 -5.41
CA ARG A 65 -2.76 -18.04 -5.08
C ARG A 65 -2.05 -18.95 -6.10
N THR A 66 -1.60 -20.09 -5.62
CA THR A 66 -1.16 -21.18 -6.51
C THR A 66 -2.38 -21.84 -7.16
N THR A 67 -2.16 -22.46 -8.33
CA THR A 67 -3.21 -23.16 -9.09
C THR A 67 -3.84 -24.30 -8.32
N GLN A 68 -3.11 -24.91 -7.38
CA GLN A 68 -3.65 -25.95 -6.50
C GLN A 68 -4.51 -25.34 -5.41
N LEU A 69 -5.75 -25.81 -5.30
CA LEU A 69 -6.72 -25.31 -4.32
C LEU A 69 -6.25 -25.57 -2.89
N TYR A 70 -5.81 -26.79 -2.58
CA TYR A 70 -5.28 -27.20 -1.28
C TYR A 70 -4.38 -28.43 -1.47
N LYS A 71 -3.62 -28.78 -0.45
CA LYS A 71 -2.88 -30.05 -0.33
C LYS A 71 -3.24 -30.74 0.97
N LEU A 72 -3.58 -32.00 0.87
CA LEU A 72 -3.73 -32.87 2.04
C LEU A 72 -2.37 -33.41 2.46
N LYS A 73 -2.07 -33.35 3.74
CA LYS A 73 -0.89 -33.87 4.39
C LYS A 73 -1.28 -34.85 5.50
N ASP A 74 -0.32 -35.69 5.87
CA ASP A 74 -0.47 -36.61 7.00
C ASP A 74 -1.74 -37.48 6.88
N GLU A 75 -1.96 -38.07 5.69
CA GLU A 75 -3.11 -38.95 5.40
C GLU A 75 -4.48 -38.26 5.62
N GLY A 76 -4.59 -36.96 5.31
CA GLY A 76 -5.81 -36.19 5.46
C GLY A 76 -6.00 -35.55 6.85
N LYS A 77 -4.99 -35.60 7.74
CA LYS A 77 -5.02 -34.97 9.07
C LYS A 77 -4.65 -33.48 9.05
N SER A 78 -4.13 -32.97 7.94
CA SER A 78 -3.76 -31.55 7.79
C SER A 78 -4.05 -31.08 6.38
N VAL A 79 -4.60 -29.86 6.29
CA VAL A 79 -4.86 -29.17 5.01
C VAL A 79 -3.90 -27.99 4.89
N GLU A 80 -3.22 -27.88 3.75
CA GLU A 80 -2.29 -26.79 3.45
C GLU A 80 -2.77 -26.01 2.23
N ASN A 81 -2.81 -24.68 2.35
CA ASN A 81 -2.99 -23.76 1.23
C ASN A 81 -1.71 -22.99 0.98
N HIS A 82 -1.39 -22.82 -0.28
CA HIS A 82 -0.15 -22.18 -0.73
C HIS A 82 -0.45 -20.85 -1.42
N TYR A 83 0.24 -19.80 -0.99
CA TYR A 83 0.14 -18.45 -1.55
C TYR A 83 1.52 -17.94 -1.92
N VAL A 84 1.58 -17.08 -2.89
CA VAL A 84 2.80 -16.35 -3.26
C VAL A 84 2.57 -14.89 -2.88
N LEU A 85 3.33 -14.43 -1.93
CA LEU A 85 3.34 -13.05 -1.48
C LEU A 85 4.39 -12.27 -2.24
N LEU A 86 4.03 -11.11 -2.70
CA LEU A 86 4.93 -10.11 -3.25
C LEU A 86 4.86 -8.89 -2.36
N LEU A 87 5.93 -8.67 -1.60
CA LEU A 87 6.04 -7.52 -0.70
C LEU A 87 6.99 -6.50 -1.31
N THR A 88 6.59 -5.24 -1.31
CA THR A 88 7.41 -4.11 -1.72
C THR A 88 7.47 -3.13 -0.57
N ASN A 89 8.65 -2.88 -0.05
CA ASN A 89 8.89 -1.81 0.92
C ASN A 89 8.98 -0.49 0.16
N ILE A 90 8.05 0.43 0.39
CA ILE A 90 8.01 1.75 -0.27
C ILE A 90 8.74 2.79 0.59
N ASP A 91 9.01 2.47 1.85
CA ASP A 91 9.72 3.36 2.76
C ASP A 91 11.18 3.57 2.31
N ASP A 92 11.78 4.66 2.77
CA ASP A 92 13.17 5.06 2.55
C ASP A 92 14.17 4.28 3.44
N LYS A 93 13.66 3.47 4.39
CA LYS A 93 14.41 2.64 5.31
C LYS A 93 14.22 1.14 5.08
N ALA A 94 15.20 0.37 5.49
CA ALA A 94 15.10 -1.08 5.50
C ALA A 94 14.33 -1.54 6.75
N HIS A 95 13.32 -2.41 6.56
CA HIS A 95 12.51 -2.96 7.65
C HIS A 95 12.51 -4.47 7.65
N THR A 96 12.34 -5.05 8.83
CA THR A 96 12.15 -6.49 9.00
C THR A 96 10.65 -6.78 9.08
N PHE A 97 10.16 -7.59 8.14
CA PHE A 97 8.73 -7.89 8.03
C PHE A 97 8.37 -9.25 8.59
N SER A 98 7.22 -9.30 9.25
CA SER A 98 6.56 -10.53 9.70
C SER A 98 5.17 -10.64 9.08
N ILE A 99 4.61 -11.87 9.11
CA ILE A 99 3.29 -12.15 8.54
C ILE A 99 2.44 -12.83 9.60
N GLU A 100 1.20 -12.40 9.71
CA GLU A 100 0.18 -13.01 10.57
C GLU A 100 -1.15 -13.21 9.81
N THR A 101 -2.00 -14.08 10.35
CA THR A 101 -3.36 -14.32 9.86
C THR A 101 -4.37 -13.81 10.88
N LYS A 102 -5.42 -13.13 10.41
CA LYS A 102 -6.52 -12.63 11.22
C LYS A 102 -7.86 -13.19 10.74
N ASN A 103 -8.88 -13.08 11.56
CA ASN A 103 -10.28 -13.42 11.30
C ASN A 103 -10.60 -14.92 11.12
N LEU A 104 -9.61 -15.82 11.22
CA LEU A 104 -9.88 -17.25 11.18
C LEU A 104 -8.96 -17.98 12.17
N ASN A 105 -9.56 -18.55 13.22
CA ASN A 105 -8.85 -19.30 14.25
C ASN A 105 -8.52 -20.71 13.77
N GLY A 106 -7.37 -21.24 14.21
CA GLY A 106 -6.95 -22.60 13.87
C GLY A 106 -6.05 -22.71 12.64
N LEU A 107 -5.71 -21.58 12.02
CA LEU A 107 -4.68 -21.51 10.98
C LEU A 107 -3.28 -21.37 11.61
N THR A 108 -2.32 -22.09 11.03
CA THR A 108 -0.91 -22.02 11.42
C THR A 108 -0.05 -21.70 10.21
N ILE A 109 0.81 -20.69 10.32
CA ILE A 109 1.76 -20.34 9.27
C ILE A 109 2.96 -21.28 9.36
N LYS A 110 3.14 -22.15 8.36
CA LYS A 110 4.31 -23.02 8.24
C LYS A 110 5.51 -22.34 7.57
N ARG A 111 5.25 -21.41 6.68
CA ARG A 111 6.26 -20.56 6.00
C ARG A 111 5.69 -19.18 5.71
N PRO A 112 6.48 -18.09 5.81
CA PRO A 112 7.84 -18.03 6.39
C PRO A 112 7.80 -18.25 7.90
N ARG A 113 8.81 -18.93 8.46
CA ARG A 113 8.90 -19.18 9.91
C ARG A 113 9.56 -18.05 10.70
N ARG A 114 10.32 -17.21 9.99
CA ARG A 114 11.09 -16.11 10.60
C ARG A 114 10.82 -14.82 9.85
N PRO A 115 10.86 -13.70 10.55
CA PRO A 115 10.86 -12.39 9.91
C PRO A 115 12.00 -12.27 8.90
N PHE A 116 11.83 -11.43 7.88
CA PHE A 116 12.80 -11.24 6.81
C PHE A 116 12.97 -9.76 6.48
N LEU A 117 14.22 -9.37 6.19
CA LEU A 117 14.60 -8.00 5.88
C LEU A 117 14.25 -7.65 4.43
N ILE A 118 13.66 -6.47 4.22
CA ILE A 118 13.49 -5.85 2.90
C ILE A 118 14.15 -4.47 2.94
N LYS A 119 15.09 -4.23 2.03
CA LYS A 119 15.77 -2.93 1.90
C LYS A 119 14.78 -1.84 1.48
N ALA A 120 15.16 -0.58 1.68
CA ALA A 120 14.44 0.58 1.18
C ALA A 120 14.16 0.45 -0.32
N GLY A 121 12.91 0.68 -0.75
CA GLY A 121 12.46 0.50 -2.13
C GLY A 121 12.55 -0.94 -2.65
N GLY A 122 12.91 -1.91 -1.80
CA GLY A 122 13.15 -3.29 -2.18
C GLY A 122 11.86 -4.08 -2.37
N ARG A 123 11.95 -5.14 -3.20
CA ARG A 123 10.86 -6.08 -3.47
C ARG A 123 11.31 -7.50 -3.19
N VAL A 124 10.46 -8.27 -2.51
CA VAL A 124 10.74 -9.68 -2.18
C VAL A 124 9.51 -10.53 -2.47
N ARG A 125 9.75 -11.68 -3.11
CA ARG A 125 8.75 -12.72 -3.32
C ARG A 125 8.94 -13.82 -2.26
N LYS A 126 7.87 -14.15 -1.52
CA LYS A 126 7.88 -15.21 -0.51
C LYS A 126 6.72 -16.17 -0.73
N VAL A 127 6.95 -17.43 -0.42
CA VAL A 127 5.89 -18.45 -0.40
C VAL A 127 5.32 -18.49 1.01
N LEU A 128 4.02 -18.25 1.12
CA LEU A 128 3.25 -18.41 2.34
C LEU A 128 2.54 -19.76 2.29
N ILE A 129 2.80 -20.60 3.30
CA ILE A 129 2.12 -21.88 3.50
C ILE A 129 1.35 -21.78 4.79
N ILE A 130 0.04 -21.87 4.68
CA ILE A 130 -0.89 -21.87 5.80
C ILE A 130 -1.47 -23.27 5.92
N SER A 131 -1.47 -23.82 7.12
CA SER A 131 -2.03 -25.15 7.38
C SER A 131 -3.01 -25.10 8.55
N THR A 132 -3.94 -26.04 8.54
CA THR A 132 -4.79 -26.36 9.67
C THR A 132 -4.80 -27.85 9.91
N SER A 133 -4.83 -28.25 11.18
CA SER A 133 -5.08 -29.62 11.62
C SER A 133 -6.41 -29.73 12.36
N LYS A 134 -7.17 -28.62 12.43
CA LYS A 134 -8.50 -28.57 13.04
C LYS A 134 -9.57 -28.66 11.96
N LEU A 135 -10.67 -29.31 12.27
CA LEU A 135 -11.86 -29.31 11.43
C LEU A 135 -12.50 -27.92 11.50
N LEU A 136 -12.33 -27.12 10.44
CA LEU A 136 -12.87 -25.75 10.37
C LEU A 136 -14.34 -25.75 9.96
N VAL A 137 -14.70 -26.64 9.05
CA VAL A 137 -16.08 -26.78 8.54
C VAL A 137 -16.36 -28.24 8.24
N ASN A 138 -17.55 -28.68 8.58
CA ASN A 138 -18.05 -30.02 8.25
C ASN A 138 -19.08 -29.91 7.12
N ASN A 139 -18.61 -29.81 5.88
CA ASN A 139 -19.46 -29.74 4.68
C ASN A 139 -19.28 -31.01 3.84
N SER A 140 -20.33 -31.80 3.74
CA SER A 140 -20.33 -33.02 2.93
C SER A 140 -20.56 -32.78 1.45
N ALA A 141 -21.06 -31.59 1.06
CA ALA A 141 -21.46 -31.29 -0.31
C ALA A 141 -20.30 -30.84 -1.22
N GLY A 142 -19.14 -30.47 -0.64
CA GLY A 142 -18.00 -30.03 -1.44
C GLY A 142 -17.00 -29.16 -0.66
N ASN A 143 -16.04 -28.64 -1.40
CA ASN A 143 -14.99 -27.77 -0.85
C ASN A 143 -15.60 -26.42 -0.40
N THR A 144 -15.14 -25.93 0.75
CA THR A 144 -15.62 -24.66 1.32
C THR A 144 -14.51 -23.61 1.31
N SER A 145 -14.86 -22.40 0.92
CA SER A 145 -14.00 -21.24 0.97
C SER A 145 -14.23 -20.49 2.27
N LEU A 146 -13.19 -20.26 3.06
CA LEU A 146 -13.22 -19.54 4.32
C LEU A 146 -12.39 -18.28 4.21
N ASP A 147 -13.03 -17.12 4.41
CA ASP A 147 -12.37 -15.83 4.31
C ASP A 147 -11.47 -15.57 5.53
N PHE A 148 -10.28 -15.04 5.28
CA PHE A 148 -9.36 -14.60 6.29
C PHE A 148 -8.50 -13.45 5.79
N ILE A 149 -7.83 -12.77 6.71
CA ILE A 149 -6.97 -11.63 6.39
C ILE A 149 -5.52 -12.04 6.61
N ILE A 150 -4.68 -11.74 5.64
CA ILE A 150 -3.22 -11.82 5.75
C ILE A 150 -2.73 -10.41 6.03
N ARG A 151 -2.06 -10.23 7.15
CA ARG A 151 -1.40 -8.99 7.54
C ARG A 151 0.10 -9.18 7.47
N ALA A 152 0.77 -8.33 6.71
CA ALA A 152 2.22 -8.16 6.73
C ALA A 152 2.54 -6.87 7.46
N PHE A 153 3.50 -6.89 8.38
CA PHE A 153 3.85 -5.72 9.18
C PHE A 153 5.34 -5.67 9.46
N ALA A 154 5.87 -4.46 9.66
CA ALA A 154 7.24 -4.27 10.11
C ALA A 154 7.35 -4.58 11.60
N THR A 155 8.35 -5.36 12.01
CA THR A 155 8.54 -5.75 13.43
C THR A 155 9.01 -4.59 14.31
N ASP A 156 9.60 -3.57 13.71
CA ASP A 156 10.09 -2.33 14.35
C ASP A 156 8.99 -1.28 14.50
N ASP A 157 7.97 -1.26 13.61
CA ASP A 157 6.81 -0.36 13.68
C ASP A 157 5.53 -1.04 13.16
N PRO A 158 4.92 -1.93 13.94
CA PRO A 158 3.79 -2.74 13.49
C PRO A 158 2.48 -1.97 13.38
N GLU A 159 2.38 -0.77 13.92
CA GLU A 159 1.17 0.06 13.90
C GLU A 159 1.10 0.98 12.68
N ASN A 160 2.24 1.49 12.20
CA ASN A 160 2.27 2.42 11.08
C ASN A 160 2.69 1.77 9.77
N ILE A 161 3.53 0.70 9.83
CA ILE A 161 4.05 0.03 8.65
C ILE A 161 3.44 -1.37 8.55
N PHE A 162 2.24 -1.45 8.00
CA PHE A 162 1.56 -2.70 7.76
C PHE A 162 0.74 -2.63 6.46
N SER A 163 0.39 -3.81 5.95
CA SER A 163 -0.57 -3.96 4.86
C SER A 163 -1.42 -5.19 5.10
N GLU A 164 -2.72 -5.07 4.93
CA GLU A 164 -3.69 -6.14 5.12
C GLU A 164 -4.35 -6.47 3.77
N HIS A 165 -4.50 -7.75 3.51
CA HIS A 165 -5.16 -8.22 2.30
C HIS A 165 -6.08 -9.37 2.62
N SER A 166 -7.33 -9.31 2.17
CA SER A 166 -8.29 -10.40 2.29
C SER A 166 -7.93 -11.54 1.33
N SER A 167 -8.04 -12.75 1.80
CA SER A 167 -7.84 -13.97 1.03
C SER A 167 -8.78 -15.05 1.55
N PHE A 168 -8.81 -16.19 0.89
CA PHE A 168 -9.65 -17.30 1.33
C PHE A 168 -8.85 -18.59 1.43
N PHE A 169 -9.15 -19.36 2.48
CA PHE A 169 -8.61 -20.67 2.73
C PHE A 169 -9.59 -21.71 2.19
N MET A 170 -9.12 -22.56 1.27
CA MET A 170 -9.93 -23.64 0.74
C MET A 170 -9.83 -24.84 1.66
N PHE A 171 -10.98 -25.24 2.20
CA PHE A 171 -11.13 -26.41 3.03
C PHE A 171 -11.84 -27.51 2.24
N PRO A 172 -11.30 -28.74 2.19
CA PRO A 172 -11.88 -29.84 1.44
C PRO A 172 -13.20 -30.35 2.03
N ALA A 173 -13.93 -31.13 1.25
CA ALA A 173 -15.14 -31.79 1.72
C ALA A 173 -14.85 -32.75 2.89
N ALA A 174 -15.83 -32.94 3.76
CA ALA A 174 -15.68 -33.73 4.99
C ALA A 174 -15.23 -35.17 4.75
N GLY A 175 -15.54 -35.76 3.58
CA GLY A 175 -15.12 -37.12 3.22
C GLY A 175 -13.63 -37.27 2.86
N GLU A 176 -12.93 -36.15 2.60
CA GLU A 176 -11.51 -36.13 2.22
C GLU A 176 -10.59 -35.91 3.42
N VAL A 177 -11.13 -35.51 4.57
CA VAL A 177 -10.38 -35.14 5.77
C VAL A 177 -10.57 -36.16 6.87
N ARG A 178 -9.47 -36.50 7.53
CA ARG A 178 -9.46 -37.40 8.70
C ARG A 178 -9.10 -36.65 9.99
N MET A 179 -9.67 -35.45 10.15
CA MET A 179 -9.44 -34.60 11.32
C MET A 179 -10.45 -34.92 12.42
N LYS A 180 -9.99 -34.86 13.67
CA LYS A 180 -10.91 -34.91 14.83
C LYS A 180 -11.56 -33.52 14.98
N PRO A 181 -12.84 -33.49 15.42
CA PRO A 181 -13.53 -32.24 15.74
C PRO A 181 -12.86 -31.47 16.87
#